data_dc9f181a1da6e565de5a87992f09743b
#
_entry.id   dc9f181a1da6e565de5a87992f09743b
#
_cell.length_a   1.000
_cell.length_b   1.000
_cell.length_c   1.000
_cell.angle_alpha   90.00
_cell.angle_beta   90.00
_cell.angle_gamma   90.00
#
_symmetry.space_group_name_H-M   'P 1'
#
loop_
_entity.id
_entity.type
_entity.pdbx_description
1 polymer ?
#
loop_
_entity_poly.entity_id
_entity_poly.type
_entity_poly.pdbx_seq_one_letter_code
_entity_poly.pdbx_strand_id
1 'polypeptide(L)'
;MINKIKTATIIGIRGNYVEVEVVISNGIPSFTIVGLVDATVKEAKERVRGAIINSGFKYPNRRITINLSPADIRKNGTHFDLPLAISLLRSSRQIGGYQNFIDEYAFIGELSLSGEIKPVTGILPMVMSLYEEGIKKVFVPWGNRMEASLVKETQVFVAKNLNEIVNHLEQKQKIEPIKNEYHFDRSDEFELDYSQVKGQEAAKRAISIAAAGSHGLLMVGSPSSGKTMLSKRITSILPPMEYQDIIESTNIYSIMGKLSESEPYIAKRPFRNPHYSISRAGLIGGGSHPKPGEVSLANKGVLFIDELAELKRDAIEALRVPLEEKKVNIVRNGVTVTFPADFLFIAGSNLCPCGYYSDPYHPCTCTPREVANYMKKISGPIMERIDLHIKLNTLNYEEFKYSKGKSSAEMRKEIVKAREIQKERYRYYDVNVNADLDEKLMDKFCKVDSRGERILKLAFEKNIITPRTYRKTLKISRTIADMEGSIEIKEKHIAEALQYRSNLGEYN
;
A
#
# COMPACT_ATOMS: atom_id res chain seq x y z
N MET A 1 -2.04 26.47 36.29
CA MET A 1 -2.20 25.24 35.52
C MET A 1 -1.34 25.35 34.25
N ILE A 2 -0.63 24.32 33.90
CA ILE A 2 0.10 24.24 32.61
C ILE A 2 -0.94 23.93 31.54
N ASN A 3 -1.03 24.78 30.54
CA ASN A 3 -1.94 24.57 29.42
C ASN A 3 -1.36 23.51 28.47
N LYS A 4 -2.15 22.51 28.13
CA LYS A 4 -1.81 21.44 27.21
C LYS A 4 -2.60 21.57 25.91
N ILE A 5 -1.94 21.44 24.78
CA ILE A 5 -2.58 21.36 23.46
C ILE A 5 -2.24 20.00 22.86
N LYS A 6 -3.23 19.35 22.29
CA LYS A 6 -3.13 17.99 21.74
C LYS A 6 -2.77 18.05 20.27
N THR A 7 -1.87 17.17 19.86
CA THR A 7 -1.46 16.97 18.47
C THR A 7 -0.94 15.55 18.28
N ALA A 8 -0.40 15.22 17.10
CA ALA A 8 0.25 13.94 16.84
C ALA A 8 1.48 14.11 15.96
N THR A 9 2.34 13.10 15.92
CA THR A 9 3.48 12.97 15.01
C THR A 9 3.49 11.61 14.36
N ILE A 10 4.38 11.38 13.39
CA ILE A 10 4.45 10.13 12.64
C ILE A 10 5.76 9.41 12.95
N ILE A 11 5.66 8.10 13.24
CA ILE A 11 6.80 7.18 13.28
C ILE A 11 6.50 5.99 12.37
N GLY A 12 7.27 5.87 11.29
CA GLY A 12 6.99 4.87 10.28
C GLY A 12 5.66 5.09 9.59
N ILE A 13 4.68 4.20 9.80
CA ILE A 13 3.33 4.27 9.25
C ILE A 13 2.28 4.69 10.29
N ARG A 14 2.65 4.81 11.55
CA ARG A 14 1.73 5.09 12.65
C ARG A 14 1.82 6.52 13.11
N GLY A 15 0.68 7.12 13.41
CA GLY A 15 0.59 8.31 14.21
C GLY A 15 0.94 8.01 15.67
N ASN A 16 1.40 9.02 16.38
CA ASN A 16 1.69 8.95 17.80
C ASN A 16 1.22 10.25 18.45
N TYR A 17 0.44 10.13 19.50
CA TYR A 17 -0.05 11.25 20.27
C TYR A 17 1.09 12.09 20.83
N VAL A 18 0.92 13.42 20.82
CA VAL A 18 1.87 14.39 21.37
C VAL A 18 1.10 15.50 22.10
N GLU A 19 1.59 15.87 23.28
CA GLU A 19 1.13 17.04 24.01
C GLU A 19 2.12 18.20 23.86
N VAL A 20 1.61 19.38 23.60
CA VAL A 20 2.35 20.64 23.55
C VAL A 20 2.07 21.42 24.83
N GLU A 21 3.09 21.63 25.65
CA GLU A 21 3.03 22.41 26.87
C GLU A 21 3.89 23.67 26.71
N VAL A 22 3.34 24.83 27.05
CA VAL A 22 4.07 26.10 26.96
C VAL A 22 4.10 26.81 28.33
N VAL A 23 5.29 27.23 28.73
CA VAL A 23 5.53 28.07 29.90
C VAL A 23 6.13 29.39 29.44
N ILE A 24 5.48 30.50 29.83
CA ILE A 24 5.95 31.86 29.61
C ILE A 24 6.39 32.43 30.96
N SER A 25 7.66 32.73 31.14
CA SER A 25 8.25 33.22 32.36
C SER A 25 8.93 34.59 32.19
N ASN A 26 9.12 35.31 33.26
CA ASN A 26 9.89 36.56 33.25
C ASN A 26 11.39 36.25 32.99
N GLY A 27 12.06 37.10 32.25
CA GLY A 27 13.48 36.97 31.94
C GLY A 27 13.82 37.49 30.54
N ILE A 28 15.08 37.32 30.15
CA ILE A 28 15.53 37.70 28.82
C ILE A 28 14.73 36.91 27.78
N PRO A 29 14.19 37.58 26.73
CA PRO A 29 13.42 36.93 25.70
C PRO A 29 14.20 35.79 25.04
N SER A 30 13.66 34.59 25.10
CA SER A 30 14.23 33.39 24.49
C SER A 30 13.12 32.45 24.11
N PHE A 31 13.39 31.57 23.12
CA PHE A 31 12.46 30.53 22.67
C PHE A 31 13.19 29.20 22.63
N THR A 32 12.77 28.28 23.47
CA THR A 32 13.39 26.96 23.61
C THR A 32 12.34 25.88 23.47
N ILE A 33 12.59 24.87 22.61
CA ILE A 33 11.75 23.67 22.50
C ILE A 33 12.56 22.48 23.02
N VAL A 34 11.95 21.70 23.91
CA VAL A 34 12.48 20.43 24.44
C VAL A 34 11.61 19.25 24.02
N GLY A 35 12.14 18.02 23.98
CA GLY A 35 11.40 16.80 23.65
C GLY A 35 11.83 16.13 22.33
N LEU A 36 13.13 15.94 22.10
CA LEU A 36 13.67 15.22 20.91
C LEU A 36 13.17 15.76 19.56
N VAL A 37 13.31 17.06 19.35
CA VAL A 37 12.86 17.76 18.14
C VAL A 37 13.95 17.83 17.09
N ASP A 38 13.57 17.72 15.80
CA ASP A 38 14.48 17.94 14.66
C ASP A 38 14.67 19.43 14.33
N ALA A 39 15.46 19.70 13.28
CA ALA A 39 15.72 21.07 12.82
C ALA A 39 14.44 21.78 12.36
N THR A 40 13.54 21.06 11.65
CA THR A 40 12.29 21.62 11.10
C THR A 40 11.36 22.15 12.20
N VAL A 41 11.25 21.40 13.31
CA VAL A 41 10.46 21.82 14.49
C VAL A 41 11.14 22.99 15.21
N LYS A 42 12.51 23.06 15.23
CA LYS A 42 13.23 24.21 15.80
C LYS A 42 13.01 25.48 14.99
N GLU A 43 12.91 25.38 13.67
CA GLU A 43 12.60 26.49 12.74
C GLU A 43 11.18 27.01 12.87
N ALA A 44 10.24 26.22 13.43
CA ALA A 44 8.87 26.65 13.70
C ALA A 44 8.76 27.97 14.45
N LYS A 45 9.79 28.34 15.26
CA LYS A 45 9.85 29.60 15.98
C LYS A 45 9.54 30.81 15.10
N GLU A 46 10.20 30.93 13.95
CA GLU A 46 10.05 32.09 13.07
C GLU A 46 8.70 32.06 12.33
N ARG A 47 8.24 30.86 11.88
CA ARG A 47 6.93 30.72 11.24
C ARG A 47 5.79 31.04 12.20
N VAL A 48 5.81 30.49 13.40
CA VAL A 48 4.81 30.71 14.45
C VAL A 48 4.78 32.18 14.89
N ARG A 49 5.97 32.81 15.09
CA ARG A 49 6.06 34.23 15.43
C ARG A 49 5.44 35.12 14.35
N GLY A 50 5.81 34.89 13.09
CA GLY A 50 5.27 35.64 11.95
C GLY A 50 3.76 35.46 11.85
N ALA A 51 3.26 34.23 11.92
CA ALA A 51 1.84 33.90 11.85
C ALA A 51 1.03 34.60 12.97
N ILE A 52 1.49 34.57 14.21
CA ILE A 52 0.82 35.23 15.35
C ILE A 52 0.73 36.75 15.14
N ILE A 53 1.86 37.39 14.76
CA ILE A 53 1.90 38.85 14.58
C ILE A 53 1.03 39.25 13.38
N ASN A 54 1.14 38.60 12.25
CA ASN A 54 0.41 38.93 11.02
C ASN A 54 -1.10 38.57 11.11
N SER A 55 -1.48 37.70 12.07
CA SER A 55 -2.88 37.46 12.43
C SER A 55 -3.46 38.48 13.43
N GLY A 56 -2.69 39.50 13.79
CA GLY A 56 -3.15 40.59 14.68
C GLY A 56 -2.99 40.30 16.18
N PHE A 57 -2.30 39.21 16.55
CA PHE A 57 -2.05 38.88 17.97
C PHE A 57 -0.68 39.36 18.43
N LYS A 58 -0.53 39.49 19.76
CA LYS A 58 0.74 39.90 20.38
C LYS A 58 1.66 38.69 20.61
N TYR A 59 2.88 38.74 20.07
CA TYR A 59 3.88 37.73 20.39
C TYR A 59 4.53 38.03 21.74
N PRO A 60 4.60 37.08 22.69
CA PRO A 60 5.13 37.34 24.04
C PRO A 60 6.63 37.64 23.98
N ASN A 61 7.02 38.87 24.42
CA ASN A 61 8.44 39.27 24.52
C ASN A 61 9.01 38.85 25.90
N ARG A 62 9.02 37.56 26.18
CA ARG A 62 9.42 36.93 27.45
C ARG A 62 10.19 35.63 27.16
N ARG A 63 10.64 34.97 28.22
CA ARG A 63 11.25 33.62 28.09
C ARG A 63 10.13 32.61 27.86
N ILE A 64 10.17 31.96 26.69
CA ILE A 64 9.22 30.93 26.25
C ILE A 64 9.94 29.57 26.28
N THR A 65 9.40 28.62 27.01
CA THR A 65 9.85 27.22 27.00
C THR A 65 8.69 26.34 26.60
N ILE A 66 8.90 25.51 25.58
CA ILE A 66 7.91 24.56 25.02
C ILE A 66 8.41 23.16 25.29
N ASN A 67 7.55 22.31 25.80
CA ASN A 67 7.78 20.88 25.96
C ASN A 67 6.87 20.10 25.03
N LEU A 68 7.43 19.18 24.25
CA LEU A 68 6.70 18.23 23.40
C LEU A 68 6.79 16.83 24.02
N SER A 69 5.74 16.41 24.69
CA SER A 69 5.65 15.11 25.39
C SER A 69 5.00 14.04 24.49
N PRO A 70 5.44 12.76 24.57
CA PRO A 70 6.51 12.21 25.38
C PRO A 70 7.92 12.49 24.82
N ALA A 71 8.94 12.54 25.70
CA ALA A 71 10.30 12.96 25.32
C ALA A 71 11.12 11.91 24.57
N ASP A 72 10.73 10.64 24.65
CA ASP A 72 11.38 9.49 23.99
C ASP A 72 11.04 9.35 22.49
N ILE A 73 9.96 10.02 22.04
CA ILE A 73 9.53 10.03 20.66
C ILE A 73 10.16 11.22 19.92
N ARG A 74 10.78 10.97 18.77
CA ARG A 74 11.33 12.01 17.90
C ARG A 74 10.19 12.75 17.18
N LYS A 75 10.18 14.08 17.27
CA LYS A 75 9.23 14.97 16.62
C LYS A 75 9.88 15.59 15.38
N ASN A 76 9.23 15.44 14.25
CA ASN A 76 9.69 15.97 12.96
C ASN A 76 8.49 16.53 12.18
N GLY A 77 8.77 17.47 11.29
CA GLY A 77 7.77 18.05 10.38
C GLY A 77 7.20 19.38 10.82
N THR A 78 6.54 20.04 9.89
CA THR A 78 5.99 21.41 10.04
C THR A 78 4.58 21.43 10.65
N HIS A 79 3.93 20.29 10.81
CA HIS A 79 2.58 20.15 11.34
C HIS A 79 2.42 20.59 12.81
N PHE A 80 3.54 20.82 13.49
CA PHE A 80 3.57 21.35 14.85
C PHE A 80 3.32 22.87 14.91
N ASP A 81 3.44 23.61 13.80
CA ASP A 81 3.31 25.08 13.83
C ASP A 81 1.98 25.54 14.40
N LEU A 82 0.87 24.93 13.95
CA LEU A 82 -0.47 25.28 14.44
C LEU A 82 -0.65 24.99 15.94
N PRO A 83 -0.38 23.77 16.46
CA PRO A 83 -0.52 23.51 17.89
C PRO A 83 0.42 24.37 18.76
N LEU A 84 1.62 24.73 18.26
CA LEU A 84 2.52 25.66 18.93
C LEU A 84 1.93 27.07 19.02
N ALA A 85 1.33 27.59 17.93
CA ALA A 85 0.69 28.90 17.90
C ALA A 85 -0.50 28.95 18.88
N ILE A 86 -1.40 27.96 18.83
CA ILE A 86 -2.55 27.87 19.73
C ILE A 86 -2.10 27.80 21.22
N SER A 87 -1.05 27.00 21.48
CA SER A 87 -0.52 26.86 22.84
C SER A 87 0.08 28.19 23.38
N LEU A 88 0.78 28.94 22.51
CA LEU A 88 1.31 30.28 22.86
C LEU A 88 0.21 31.30 23.10
N LEU A 89 -0.79 31.36 22.23
CA LEU A 89 -1.95 32.27 22.42
C LEU A 89 -2.73 31.96 23.69
N ARG A 90 -2.94 30.69 24.01
CA ARG A 90 -3.57 30.25 25.26
C ARG A 90 -2.73 30.61 26.47
N SER A 91 -1.43 30.35 26.47
CA SER A 91 -0.53 30.60 27.58
C SER A 91 -0.28 32.10 27.81
N SER A 92 -0.41 32.95 26.79
CA SER A 92 -0.37 34.39 26.87
C SER A 92 -1.75 35.03 27.20
N ARG A 93 -2.78 34.22 27.44
CA ARG A 93 -4.16 34.63 27.76
C ARG A 93 -4.80 35.48 26.66
N GLN A 94 -4.45 35.30 25.42
CA GLN A 94 -5.07 35.97 24.29
C GLN A 94 -6.28 35.18 23.74
N ILE A 95 -6.34 33.89 24.06
CA ILE A 95 -7.48 33.00 23.84
C ILE A 95 -7.73 32.19 25.10
N GLY A 96 -8.96 31.76 25.37
CA GLY A 96 -9.26 30.84 26.47
C GLY A 96 -10.31 31.30 27.44
N GLY A 97 -11.22 32.20 27.05
CA GLY A 97 -12.41 32.52 27.85
C GLY A 97 -13.24 31.27 28.21
N TYR A 98 -13.15 30.23 27.41
CA TYR A 98 -13.80 28.92 27.59
C TYR A 98 -12.77 27.80 27.69
N GLN A 99 -12.03 27.71 28.78
CA GLN A 99 -10.86 26.83 28.97
C GLN A 99 -11.14 25.37 28.62
N ASN A 100 -12.25 24.80 29.04
CA ASN A 100 -12.61 23.40 28.81
C ASN A 100 -12.92 23.11 27.32
N PHE A 101 -13.36 24.11 26.57
CA PHE A 101 -13.72 23.95 25.16
C PHE A 101 -12.50 23.67 24.29
N ILE A 102 -11.36 24.33 24.55
CA ILE A 102 -10.11 24.13 23.80
C ILE A 102 -9.56 22.70 24.02
N ASP A 103 -9.76 22.15 25.23
CA ASP A 103 -9.23 20.82 25.61
C ASP A 103 -9.92 19.64 24.87
N GLU A 104 -11.04 19.91 24.21
CA GLU A 104 -11.74 18.92 23.40
C GLU A 104 -11.09 18.69 22.03
N TYR A 105 -10.25 19.63 21.58
CA TYR A 105 -9.68 19.63 20.24
C TYR A 105 -8.21 19.22 20.21
N ALA A 106 -7.82 18.56 19.12
CA ALA A 106 -6.44 18.47 18.68
C ALA A 106 -6.22 19.36 17.45
N PHE A 107 -4.98 19.76 17.23
CA PHE A 107 -4.60 20.68 16.16
C PHE A 107 -3.43 20.11 15.36
N ILE A 108 -3.53 20.10 14.03
CA ILE A 108 -2.50 19.66 13.11
C ILE A 108 -2.45 20.65 11.95
N GLY A 109 -1.28 21.21 11.65
CA GLY A 109 -1.13 22.10 10.49
C GLY A 109 0.17 22.88 10.48
N GLU A 110 0.65 23.20 9.30
CA GLU A 110 1.76 24.11 9.06
C GLU A 110 1.23 25.54 8.97
N LEU A 111 1.97 26.52 9.46
CA LEU A 111 1.64 27.94 9.34
C LEU A 111 2.60 28.66 8.40
N SER A 112 2.04 29.41 7.45
CA SER A 112 2.79 30.42 6.72
C SER A 112 3.04 31.64 7.61
N LEU A 113 3.98 32.48 7.24
CA LEU A 113 4.25 33.74 7.96
C LEU A 113 3.03 34.70 7.99
N SER A 114 2.09 34.57 7.05
CA SER A 114 0.84 35.33 7.00
C SER A 114 -0.26 34.79 7.92
N GLY A 115 -0.04 33.62 8.57
CA GLY A 115 -1.05 32.96 9.39
C GLY A 115 -1.99 32.03 8.64
N GLU A 116 -1.73 31.77 7.33
CA GLU A 116 -2.43 30.76 6.56
C GLU A 116 -2.03 29.35 7.01
N ILE A 117 -3.01 28.43 7.04
CA ILE A 117 -2.79 27.03 7.40
C ILE A 117 -2.54 26.23 6.11
N LYS A 118 -1.36 25.66 6.00
CA LYS A 118 -0.91 24.89 4.84
C LYS A 118 -1.09 23.38 5.03
N PRO A 119 -1.38 22.62 3.96
CA PRO A 119 -1.47 21.17 4.02
C PRO A 119 -0.17 20.52 4.52
N VAL A 120 -0.32 19.39 5.21
CA VAL A 120 0.79 18.60 5.74
C VAL A 120 0.71 17.16 5.28
N THR A 121 1.83 16.46 5.30
CA THR A 121 1.90 15.03 4.96
C THR A 121 1.57 14.16 6.17
N GLY A 122 0.91 13.02 5.93
CA GLY A 122 0.64 12.04 6.98
C GLY A 122 -0.50 12.42 7.92
N ILE A 123 -1.50 13.13 7.41
CA ILE A 123 -2.64 13.56 8.25
C ILE A 123 -3.48 12.36 8.71
N LEU A 124 -3.70 11.37 7.83
CA LEU A 124 -4.52 10.20 8.15
C LEU A 124 -4.00 9.42 9.37
N PRO A 125 -2.73 8.97 9.42
CA PRO A 125 -2.21 8.27 10.60
C PRO A 125 -2.21 9.13 11.85
N MET A 126 -2.02 10.45 11.74
CA MET A 126 -2.11 11.35 12.89
C MET A 126 -3.53 11.42 13.45
N VAL A 127 -4.54 11.58 12.59
CA VAL A 127 -5.95 11.61 13.01
C VAL A 127 -6.39 10.26 13.59
N MET A 128 -5.94 9.15 13.00
CA MET A 128 -6.20 7.81 13.54
C MET A 128 -5.66 7.65 14.96
N SER A 129 -4.41 8.06 15.20
CA SER A 129 -3.83 7.96 16.54
C SER A 129 -4.52 8.86 17.57
N LEU A 130 -4.97 10.04 17.16
CA LEU A 130 -5.77 10.93 18.03
C LEU A 130 -7.11 10.30 18.42
N TYR A 131 -7.76 9.64 17.45
CA TYR A 131 -9.01 8.92 17.73
C TYR A 131 -8.79 7.74 18.70
N GLU A 132 -7.71 6.96 18.53
CA GLU A 132 -7.33 5.87 19.45
C GLU A 132 -7.12 6.36 20.88
N GLU A 133 -6.63 7.59 21.07
CA GLU A 133 -6.48 8.28 22.36
C GLU A 133 -7.79 8.95 22.87
N GLY A 134 -8.92 8.69 22.19
CA GLY A 134 -10.24 9.20 22.57
C GLY A 134 -10.52 10.64 22.15
N ILE A 135 -9.66 11.25 21.34
CA ILE A 135 -9.84 12.63 20.86
C ILE A 135 -10.67 12.60 19.57
N LYS A 136 -11.89 13.11 19.65
CA LYS A 136 -12.87 13.05 18.56
C LYS A 136 -12.97 14.33 17.73
N LYS A 137 -12.36 15.44 18.16
CA LYS A 137 -12.43 16.74 17.48
C LYS A 137 -11.02 17.17 17.06
N VAL A 138 -10.81 17.33 15.75
CA VAL A 138 -9.48 17.64 15.20
C VAL A 138 -9.57 18.79 14.20
N PHE A 139 -8.76 19.82 14.40
CA PHE A 139 -8.51 20.85 13.40
C PHE A 139 -7.40 20.40 12.45
N VAL A 140 -7.69 20.44 11.14
CA VAL A 140 -6.75 20.11 10.08
C VAL A 140 -6.76 21.18 8.99
N PRO A 141 -5.69 21.27 8.16
CA PRO A 141 -5.67 22.18 7.04
C PRO A 141 -6.79 21.87 6.02
N TRP A 142 -7.28 22.89 5.34
CA TRP A 142 -8.32 22.73 4.32
C TRP A 142 -7.95 21.70 3.24
N GLY A 143 -6.68 21.71 2.78
CA GLY A 143 -6.19 20.77 1.76
C GLY A 143 -6.17 19.30 2.20
N ASN A 144 -6.17 19.02 3.52
CA ASN A 144 -6.17 17.64 4.05
C ASN A 144 -7.57 17.17 4.49
N ARG A 145 -8.62 17.96 4.29
CA ARG A 145 -9.96 17.67 4.80
C ARG A 145 -10.52 16.29 4.41
N MET A 146 -10.38 15.92 3.14
CA MET A 146 -10.91 14.65 2.61
C MET A 146 -10.15 13.44 3.14
N GLU A 147 -8.83 13.54 3.23
CA GLU A 147 -7.98 12.51 3.82
C GLU A 147 -8.29 12.30 5.30
N ALA A 148 -8.36 13.38 6.08
CA ALA A 148 -8.67 13.34 7.51
C ALA A 148 -10.07 12.77 7.79
N SER A 149 -11.03 13.09 6.93
CA SER A 149 -12.41 12.65 7.07
C SER A 149 -12.62 11.15 6.89
N LEU A 150 -11.62 10.41 6.38
CA LEU A 150 -11.66 8.95 6.32
C LEU A 150 -11.79 8.30 7.71
N VAL A 151 -11.41 8.96 8.79
CA VAL A 151 -11.65 8.47 10.16
C VAL A 151 -13.08 8.83 10.56
N LYS A 152 -14.02 7.93 10.31
CA LYS A 152 -15.48 8.16 10.37
C LYS A 152 -15.99 8.71 11.69
N GLU A 153 -15.39 8.26 12.79
CA GLU A 153 -15.80 8.59 14.14
C GLU A 153 -15.21 9.92 14.66
N THR A 154 -14.36 10.57 13.85
CA THR A 154 -13.72 11.84 14.17
C THR A 154 -14.47 13.00 13.53
N GLN A 155 -14.75 14.03 14.29
CA GLN A 155 -15.27 15.31 13.81
C GLN A 155 -14.09 16.15 13.30
N VAL A 156 -13.98 16.28 12.00
CA VAL A 156 -12.91 17.03 11.34
C VAL A 156 -13.35 18.47 11.12
N PHE A 157 -12.64 19.40 11.74
CA PHE A 157 -12.80 20.84 11.56
C PHE A 157 -11.71 21.35 10.64
N VAL A 158 -12.07 22.22 9.70
CA VAL A 158 -11.13 22.78 8.74
C VAL A 158 -11.09 24.30 8.84
N ALA A 159 -9.89 24.84 8.75
CA ALA A 159 -9.69 26.27 8.74
C ALA A 159 -8.60 26.63 7.71
N LYS A 160 -8.70 27.85 7.16
CA LYS A 160 -7.74 28.38 6.18
C LYS A 160 -6.65 29.21 6.84
N ASN A 161 -6.93 29.78 8.01
CA ASN A 161 -6.01 30.65 8.73
C ASN A 161 -6.21 30.59 10.25
N LEU A 162 -5.24 31.09 10.97
CA LEU A 162 -5.21 31.10 12.44
C LEU A 162 -6.39 31.84 13.05
N ASN A 163 -6.84 32.94 12.42
CA ASN A 163 -7.96 33.77 12.94
C ASN A 163 -9.29 33.00 12.92
N GLU A 164 -9.55 32.17 11.91
CA GLU A 164 -10.75 31.33 11.85
C GLU A 164 -10.82 30.38 13.06
N ILE A 165 -9.68 29.73 13.39
CA ILE A 165 -9.61 28.83 14.54
C ILE A 165 -9.82 29.60 15.84
N VAL A 166 -9.16 30.76 16.01
CA VAL A 166 -9.32 31.57 17.23
C VAL A 166 -10.75 32.04 17.38
N ASN A 167 -11.40 32.51 16.32
CA ASN A 167 -12.80 32.93 16.35
C ASN A 167 -13.74 31.78 16.75
N HIS A 168 -13.45 30.57 16.27
CA HIS A 168 -14.22 29.39 16.68
C HIS A 168 -14.01 29.05 18.17
N LEU A 169 -12.75 29.05 18.64
CA LEU A 169 -12.40 28.74 20.02
C LEU A 169 -12.96 29.79 21.00
N GLU A 170 -13.06 31.05 20.58
CA GLU A 170 -13.68 32.15 21.32
C GLU A 170 -15.22 32.24 21.14
N GLN A 171 -15.80 31.25 20.41
CA GLN A 171 -17.24 31.18 20.10
C GLN A 171 -17.82 32.40 19.38
N LYS A 172 -16.95 33.17 18.72
CA LYS A 172 -17.35 34.34 17.91
C LYS A 172 -17.91 33.92 16.57
N GLN A 173 -17.30 32.87 15.95
CA GLN A 173 -17.73 32.32 14.68
C GLN A 173 -17.52 30.80 14.71
N LYS A 174 -18.61 30.05 14.77
CA LYS A 174 -18.55 28.58 14.77
C LYS A 174 -18.13 28.04 13.40
N ILE A 175 -17.21 27.09 13.42
CA ILE A 175 -16.90 26.23 12.27
C ILE A 175 -17.65 24.92 12.51
N GLU A 176 -18.44 24.49 11.56
CA GLU A 176 -19.07 23.18 11.62
C GLU A 176 -18.09 22.10 11.10
N PRO A 177 -18.11 20.90 11.71
CA PRO A 177 -17.28 19.81 11.21
C PRO A 177 -17.72 19.44 9.80
N ILE A 178 -16.77 19.02 8.96
CA ILE A 178 -17.09 18.57 7.61
C ILE A 178 -17.96 17.30 7.68
N LYS A 179 -18.92 17.23 6.79
CA LYS A 179 -19.69 15.99 6.61
C LYS A 179 -18.83 14.95 5.89
N ASN A 180 -18.86 13.73 6.39
CA ASN A 180 -18.12 12.62 5.80
C ASN A 180 -18.88 12.13 4.55
N GLU A 181 -18.72 12.80 3.43
CA GLU A 181 -19.28 12.40 2.16
C GLU A 181 -18.15 11.77 1.30
N TYR A 182 -17.83 10.47 1.56
CA TYR A 182 -16.99 9.76 0.61
C TYR A 182 -17.86 9.10 -0.45
N HIS A 183 -17.61 9.43 -1.67
CA HIS A 183 -18.04 8.62 -2.80
C HIS A 183 -16.83 7.84 -3.30
N PHE A 184 -16.62 6.64 -2.77
CA PHE A 184 -15.67 5.74 -3.42
C PHE A 184 -16.25 5.38 -4.78
N ASP A 185 -15.63 5.95 -5.82
CA ASP A 185 -16.00 5.61 -7.17
C ASP A 185 -15.81 4.10 -7.38
N ARG A 186 -16.92 3.38 -7.42
CA ARG A 186 -17.00 1.95 -7.71
C ARG A 186 -17.32 1.72 -9.17
N SER A 187 -17.16 2.73 -10.03
CA SER A 187 -17.41 2.58 -11.44
C SER A 187 -16.54 1.45 -12.00
N ASP A 188 -17.18 0.57 -12.77
CA ASP A 188 -16.53 -0.51 -13.50
C ASP A 188 -15.90 0.00 -14.81
N GLU A 189 -15.80 1.32 -14.97
CA GLU A 189 -15.15 1.95 -16.11
C GLU A 189 -13.64 1.96 -15.93
N PHE A 190 -12.99 1.13 -16.69
CA PHE A 190 -11.54 1.06 -16.78
C PHE A 190 -11.10 1.52 -18.17
N GLU A 191 -10.11 2.37 -18.21
CA GLU A 191 -9.48 2.83 -19.45
C GLU A 191 -8.91 1.66 -20.28
N LEU A 192 -8.42 0.63 -19.59
CA LEU A 192 -7.83 -0.57 -20.19
C LEU A 192 -8.71 -1.80 -19.92
N ASP A 193 -9.21 -2.43 -20.99
CA ASP A 193 -10.09 -3.62 -20.92
C ASP A 193 -9.47 -4.84 -21.59
N TYR A 194 -9.71 -6.05 -21.04
CA TYR A 194 -9.22 -7.31 -21.59
C TYR A 194 -9.84 -7.69 -22.94
N SER A 195 -10.98 -7.14 -23.32
CA SER A 195 -11.57 -7.30 -24.67
C SER A 195 -10.65 -6.76 -25.78
N GLN A 196 -9.79 -5.79 -25.43
CA GLN A 196 -8.78 -5.23 -26.34
C GLN A 196 -7.61 -6.19 -26.58
N VAL A 197 -7.44 -7.22 -25.74
CA VAL A 197 -6.37 -8.22 -25.85
C VAL A 197 -6.87 -9.35 -26.72
N LYS A 198 -6.28 -9.49 -27.90
CA LYS A 198 -6.59 -10.58 -28.84
C LYS A 198 -5.83 -11.84 -28.44
N GLY A 199 -6.47 -13.02 -28.56
CA GLY A 199 -5.87 -14.29 -28.22
C GLY A 199 -5.42 -14.40 -26.75
N GLN A 200 -4.34 -15.15 -26.52
CA GLN A 200 -3.70 -15.36 -25.20
C GLN A 200 -4.66 -15.93 -24.14
N GLU A 201 -5.59 -16.81 -24.51
CA GLU A 201 -6.64 -17.31 -23.61
C GLU A 201 -6.05 -18.05 -22.39
N ALA A 202 -4.97 -18.82 -22.59
CA ALA A 202 -4.27 -19.48 -21.48
C ALA A 202 -3.67 -18.46 -20.48
N ALA A 203 -3.13 -17.34 -20.98
CA ALA A 203 -2.60 -16.29 -20.12
C ALA A 203 -3.72 -15.55 -19.36
N LYS A 204 -4.83 -15.23 -20.04
CA LYS A 204 -6.01 -14.65 -19.40
C LYS A 204 -6.56 -15.56 -18.31
N ARG A 205 -6.59 -16.88 -18.54
CA ARG A 205 -7.01 -17.87 -17.55
C ARG A 205 -6.07 -17.89 -16.34
N ALA A 206 -4.74 -17.93 -16.56
CA ALA A 206 -3.75 -17.86 -15.49
C ALA A 206 -3.86 -16.55 -14.67
N ILE A 207 -4.06 -15.40 -15.35
CA ILE A 207 -4.28 -14.10 -14.72
C ILE A 207 -5.57 -14.10 -13.88
N SER A 208 -6.67 -14.71 -14.38
CA SER A 208 -7.92 -14.84 -13.62
C SER A 208 -7.71 -15.67 -12.36
N ILE A 209 -6.98 -16.79 -12.42
CA ILE A 209 -6.65 -17.62 -11.27
C ILE A 209 -5.77 -16.83 -10.27
N ALA A 210 -4.74 -16.13 -10.78
CA ALA A 210 -3.87 -15.28 -9.98
C ALA A 210 -4.68 -14.20 -9.23
N ALA A 211 -5.60 -13.52 -9.92
CA ALA A 211 -6.47 -12.51 -9.35
C ALA A 211 -7.48 -13.10 -8.35
N ALA A 212 -8.07 -14.28 -8.65
CA ALA A 212 -9.05 -14.92 -7.79
C ALA A 212 -8.46 -15.44 -6.48
N GLY A 213 -7.24 -16.01 -6.50
CA GLY A 213 -6.60 -16.59 -5.32
C GLY A 213 -5.49 -15.73 -4.70
N SER A 214 -5.15 -14.59 -5.28
CA SER A 214 -3.96 -13.77 -4.95
C SER A 214 -2.64 -14.51 -5.14
N HIS A 215 -2.56 -15.35 -6.19
CA HIS A 215 -1.37 -16.13 -6.51
C HIS A 215 -0.35 -15.31 -7.32
N GLY A 216 0.93 -15.36 -6.94
CA GLY A 216 2.00 -14.77 -7.75
C GLY A 216 2.07 -15.43 -9.14
N LEU A 217 2.27 -14.61 -10.19
CA LEU A 217 2.30 -15.06 -11.58
C LEU A 217 3.59 -14.62 -12.28
N LEU A 218 4.28 -15.55 -12.91
CA LEU A 218 5.38 -15.30 -13.84
C LEU A 218 4.92 -15.59 -15.26
N MET A 219 5.04 -14.59 -16.13
CA MET A 219 4.84 -14.71 -17.57
C MET A 219 6.18 -14.68 -18.28
N VAL A 220 6.51 -15.74 -19.00
CA VAL A 220 7.72 -15.82 -19.83
C VAL A 220 7.35 -15.83 -21.31
N GLY A 221 8.16 -15.21 -22.14
CA GLY A 221 7.91 -15.17 -23.58
C GLY A 221 8.82 -14.19 -24.30
N SER A 222 8.81 -14.25 -25.64
CA SER A 222 9.57 -13.36 -26.50
C SER A 222 9.16 -11.88 -26.33
N PRO A 223 9.99 -10.92 -26.74
CA PRO A 223 9.60 -9.53 -26.86
C PRO A 223 8.28 -9.41 -27.64
N SER A 224 7.44 -8.44 -27.30
CA SER A 224 6.14 -8.21 -27.93
C SER A 224 5.09 -9.32 -27.79
N SER A 225 5.32 -10.36 -26.97
CA SER A 225 4.31 -11.40 -26.68
C SER A 225 3.11 -10.92 -25.87
N GLY A 226 3.10 -9.66 -25.40
CA GLY A 226 1.97 -9.05 -24.70
C GLY A 226 2.06 -9.06 -23.17
N LYS A 227 3.20 -9.42 -22.54
CA LYS A 227 3.40 -9.46 -21.09
C LYS A 227 2.95 -8.18 -20.40
N THR A 228 3.49 -7.05 -20.81
CA THR A 228 3.18 -5.73 -20.24
C THR A 228 1.74 -5.31 -20.51
N MET A 229 1.21 -5.61 -21.71
CA MET A 229 -0.17 -5.31 -22.10
C MET A 229 -1.18 -6.05 -21.23
N LEU A 230 -0.95 -7.34 -20.97
CA LEU A 230 -1.78 -8.17 -20.10
C LEU A 230 -1.71 -7.68 -18.64
N SER A 231 -0.51 -7.38 -18.14
CA SER A 231 -0.30 -6.96 -16.75
C SER A 231 -0.95 -5.62 -16.41
N LYS A 232 -0.87 -4.63 -17.31
CA LYS A 232 -1.48 -3.30 -17.08
C LYS A 232 -3.00 -3.33 -16.91
N ARG A 233 -3.67 -4.36 -17.42
CA ARG A 233 -5.13 -4.54 -17.34
C ARG A 233 -5.61 -5.27 -16.08
N ILE A 234 -4.69 -5.84 -15.28
CA ILE A 234 -5.07 -6.72 -14.19
C ILE A 234 -5.91 -6.02 -13.12
N THR A 235 -5.70 -4.73 -12.88
CA THR A 235 -6.52 -3.95 -11.94
C THR A 235 -7.99 -3.88 -12.33
N SER A 236 -8.31 -3.98 -13.63
CA SER A 236 -9.68 -3.95 -14.13
C SER A 236 -10.51 -5.18 -13.75
N ILE A 237 -9.84 -6.29 -13.41
CA ILE A 237 -10.50 -7.54 -13.03
C ILE A 237 -10.45 -7.83 -11.52
N LEU A 238 -9.66 -7.08 -10.75
CA LEU A 238 -9.59 -7.25 -9.31
C LEU A 238 -10.89 -6.80 -8.62
N PRO A 239 -11.28 -7.45 -7.52
CA PRO A 239 -12.40 -6.98 -6.70
C PRO A 239 -12.16 -5.54 -6.20
N PRO A 240 -13.22 -4.74 -6.00
CA PRO A 240 -13.08 -3.41 -5.43
C PRO A 240 -12.42 -3.46 -4.05
N MET A 241 -11.78 -2.35 -3.66
CA MET A 241 -11.19 -2.23 -2.33
C MET A 241 -12.28 -2.11 -1.27
N GLU A 242 -12.11 -2.80 -0.16
CA GLU A 242 -12.91 -2.57 1.04
C GLU A 242 -12.43 -1.32 1.77
N TYR A 243 -13.28 -0.77 2.65
CA TYR A 243 -12.93 0.44 3.40
C TYR A 243 -11.58 0.31 4.14
N GLN A 244 -11.33 -0.84 4.76
CA GLN A 244 -10.07 -1.09 5.47
C GLN A 244 -8.86 -1.11 4.52
N ASP A 245 -9.00 -1.68 3.32
CA ASP A 245 -7.95 -1.66 2.28
C ASP A 245 -7.64 -0.22 1.83
N ILE A 246 -8.70 0.62 1.71
CA ILE A 246 -8.57 2.04 1.34
C ILE A 246 -7.79 2.80 2.42
N ILE A 247 -8.14 2.63 3.70
CA ILE A 247 -7.44 3.24 4.83
C ILE A 247 -5.96 2.85 4.84
N GLU A 248 -5.68 1.55 4.75
CA GLU A 248 -4.30 1.03 4.80
C GLU A 248 -3.45 1.55 3.64
N SER A 249 -3.98 1.53 2.41
CA SER A 249 -3.29 2.05 1.24
C SER A 249 -3.13 3.57 1.30
N THR A 250 -4.19 4.29 1.65
CA THR A 250 -4.14 5.75 1.79
C THR A 250 -3.11 6.18 2.83
N ASN A 251 -2.99 5.44 3.94
CA ASN A 251 -2.01 5.70 4.98
C ASN A 251 -0.57 5.70 4.45
N ILE A 252 -0.22 4.73 3.59
CA ILE A 252 1.10 4.64 2.96
C ILE A 252 1.35 5.84 2.03
N TYR A 253 0.35 6.21 1.22
CA TYR A 253 0.46 7.34 0.30
C TYR A 253 0.48 8.69 1.04
N SER A 254 -0.23 8.80 2.15
CA SER A 254 -0.26 9.95 3.04
C SER A 254 1.13 10.27 3.59
N ILE A 255 1.80 9.31 4.22
CA ILE A 255 3.15 9.50 4.78
C ILE A 255 4.22 9.76 3.72
N MET A 256 3.97 9.37 2.47
CA MET A 256 4.84 9.64 1.33
C MET A 256 4.57 10.99 0.67
N GLY A 257 3.54 11.72 1.09
CA GLY A 257 3.11 12.97 0.46
C GLY A 257 2.69 12.78 -1.01
N LYS A 258 2.09 11.63 -1.33
CA LYS A 258 1.67 11.26 -2.69
C LYS A 258 0.16 11.39 -2.91
N LEU A 259 -0.56 11.95 -1.96
CA LEU A 259 -1.96 12.34 -2.12
C LEU A 259 -2.05 13.76 -2.69
N SER A 260 -3.14 14.04 -3.40
CA SER A 260 -3.45 15.37 -3.96
C SER A 260 -4.90 15.75 -3.65
N GLU A 261 -5.29 16.99 -3.93
CA GLU A 261 -6.70 17.39 -3.77
C GLU A 261 -7.63 16.65 -4.74
N SER A 262 -7.14 16.25 -5.93
CA SER A 262 -7.88 15.44 -6.90
C SER A 262 -7.94 13.95 -6.52
N GLU A 263 -6.92 13.46 -5.82
CA GLU A 263 -6.82 12.09 -5.33
C GLU A 263 -6.48 12.10 -3.83
N PRO A 264 -7.46 12.46 -2.97
CA PRO A 264 -7.23 12.62 -1.54
C PRO A 264 -7.13 11.29 -0.78
N TYR A 265 -7.46 10.19 -1.42
CA TYR A 265 -7.38 8.83 -0.88
C TYR A 265 -7.24 7.80 -2.01
N ILE A 266 -6.74 6.63 -1.67
CA ILE A 266 -6.50 5.53 -2.62
C ILE A 266 -7.71 4.58 -2.61
N ALA A 267 -8.70 4.86 -3.47
CA ALA A 267 -9.90 4.02 -3.61
C ALA A 267 -9.78 2.96 -4.72
N LYS A 268 -8.86 3.13 -5.67
CA LYS A 268 -8.56 2.17 -6.74
C LYS A 268 -7.31 1.36 -6.36
N ARG A 269 -7.29 0.07 -6.71
CA ARG A 269 -6.12 -0.78 -6.43
C ARG A 269 -4.87 -0.24 -7.11
N PRO A 270 -3.80 0.07 -6.36
CA PRO A 270 -2.57 0.59 -6.95
C PRO A 270 -1.96 -0.40 -7.94
N PHE A 271 -1.46 0.10 -9.06
CA PHE A 271 -0.62 -0.64 -10.00
C PHE A 271 0.77 -0.02 -10.00
N ARG A 272 1.76 -0.76 -9.48
CA ARG A 272 3.16 -0.31 -9.42
C ARG A 272 3.99 -1.11 -10.40
N ASN A 273 4.67 -0.40 -11.29
CA ASN A 273 5.58 -0.99 -12.28
C ASN A 273 6.92 -0.24 -12.22
N PRO A 274 7.77 -0.52 -11.23
CA PRO A 274 9.08 0.09 -11.15
C PRO A 274 9.98 -0.38 -12.30
N HIS A 275 10.83 0.51 -12.79
CA HIS A 275 11.80 0.19 -13.81
C HIS A 275 12.81 -0.86 -13.28
N TYR A 276 13.31 -1.76 -14.12
CA TYR A 276 14.25 -2.82 -13.72
C TYR A 276 15.56 -2.30 -13.12
N SER A 277 15.95 -1.05 -13.37
CA SER A 277 17.12 -0.43 -12.74
C SER A 277 16.91 0.06 -11.31
N ILE A 278 15.73 -0.17 -10.73
CA ILE A 278 15.40 0.27 -9.37
C ILE A 278 16.40 -0.29 -8.36
N SER A 279 16.79 0.54 -7.40
CA SER A 279 17.65 0.09 -6.29
C SER A 279 16.85 -0.72 -5.26
N ARG A 280 17.55 -1.55 -4.48
CA ARG A 280 16.94 -2.24 -3.33
C ARG A 280 16.16 -1.29 -2.42
N ALA A 281 16.72 -0.12 -2.09
CA ALA A 281 16.06 0.86 -1.24
C ALA A 281 14.82 1.49 -1.89
N GLY A 282 14.84 1.72 -3.21
CA GLY A 282 13.65 2.16 -3.95
C GLY A 282 12.55 1.10 -3.93
N LEU A 283 12.92 -0.17 -4.04
CA LEU A 283 11.96 -1.28 -4.10
C LEU A 283 11.32 -1.56 -2.74
N ILE A 284 12.12 -1.77 -1.69
CA ILE A 284 11.60 -2.15 -0.36
C ILE A 284 11.49 -1.01 0.63
N GLY A 285 12.09 0.13 0.35
CA GLY A 285 12.17 1.25 1.27
C GLY A 285 13.49 1.35 1.99
N GLY A 286 13.69 2.44 2.73
CA GLY A 286 14.92 2.73 3.43
C GLY A 286 15.14 4.21 3.72
N GLY A 287 16.39 4.59 3.86
CA GLY A 287 16.81 5.97 4.17
C GLY A 287 17.15 6.18 5.64
N SER A 288 17.68 7.37 5.97
CA SER A 288 17.97 7.79 7.36
C SER A 288 16.69 7.93 8.20
N HIS A 289 15.63 8.39 7.57
CA HIS A 289 14.25 8.33 8.02
C HIS A 289 13.55 7.26 7.19
N PRO A 290 13.26 6.07 7.75
CA PRO A 290 12.69 4.97 6.99
C PRO A 290 11.41 5.37 6.27
N LYS A 291 11.43 5.26 4.94
CA LYS A 291 10.25 5.49 4.07
C LYS A 291 9.90 4.20 3.34
N PRO A 292 8.61 3.97 3.06
CA PRO A 292 8.18 2.80 2.30
C PRO A 292 8.68 2.86 0.85
N GLY A 293 8.93 1.68 0.25
CA GLY A 293 9.31 1.53 -1.15
C GLY A 293 8.12 1.15 -2.04
N GLU A 294 8.42 0.77 -3.30
CA GLU A 294 7.42 0.39 -4.30
C GLU A 294 6.57 -0.82 -3.87
N VAL A 295 7.14 -1.77 -3.11
CA VAL A 295 6.38 -2.92 -2.59
C VAL A 295 5.27 -2.50 -1.62
N SER A 296 5.52 -1.48 -0.80
CA SER A 296 4.50 -0.94 0.10
C SER A 296 3.52 -0.03 -0.62
N LEU A 297 3.96 0.74 -1.62
CA LEU A 297 3.07 1.52 -2.48
C LEU A 297 2.14 0.62 -3.32
N ALA A 298 2.52 -0.64 -3.57
CA ALA A 298 1.68 -1.65 -4.23
C ALA A 298 0.67 -2.32 -3.28
N ASN A 299 0.70 -2.00 -1.98
CA ASN A 299 -0.16 -2.64 -0.98
C ASN A 299 -1.64 -2.63 -1.39
N LYS A 300 -2.34 -3.78 -1.23
CA LYS A 300 -3.71 -4.06 -1.67
C LYS A 300 -3.95 -3.90 -3.18
N GLY A 301 -2.88 -3.78 -3.96
CA GLY A 301 -2.87 -3.62 -5.40
C GLY A 301 -2.00 -4.66 -6.11
N VAL A 302 -1.25 -4.21 -7.09
CA VAL A 302 -0.42 -5.05 -7.97
C VAL A 302 1.00 -4.49 -8.02
N LEU A 303 1.98 -5.35 -7.79
CA LEU A 303 3.38 -5.09 -8.12
C LEU A 303 3.72 -5.87 -9.39
N PHE A 304 3.93 -5.15 -10.49
CA PHE A 304 4.37 -5.71 -11.75
C PHE A 304 5.86 -5.42 -11.95
N ILE A 305 6.66 -6.46 -12.07
CA ILE A 305 8.07 -6.35 -12.43
C ILE A 305 8.23 -6.82 -13.88
N ASP A 306 8.42 -5.88 -14.78
CA ASP A 306 8.82 -6.22 -16.14
C ASP A 306 10.30 -6.53 -16.19
N GLU A 307 10.71 -7.48 -17.05
CA GLU A 307 12.10 -7.90 -17.21
C GLU A 307 12.75 -8.34 -15.87
N LEU A 308 12.08 -9.22 -15.12
CA LEU A 308 12.52 -9.69 -13.80
C LEU A 308 14.00 -10.16 -13.79
N ALA A 309 14.48 -10.81 -14.87
CA ALA A 309 15.86 -11.27 -14.99
C ALA A 309 16.88 -10.13 -15.15
N GLU A 310 16.45 -8.91 -15.45
CA GLU A 310 17.32 -7.75 -15.59
C GLU A 310 17.47 -6.94 -14.31
N LEU A 311 16.61 -7.19 -13.29
CA LEU A 311 16.81 -6.59 -11.98
C LEU A 311 18.16 -6.97 -11.38
N LYS A 312 18.74 -6.06 -10.59
CA LYS A 312 19.91 -6.38 -9.78
C LYS A 312 19.60 -7.50 -8.80
N ARG A 313 20.55 -8.40 -8.58
CA ARG A 313 20.38 -9.57 -7.71
C ARG A 313 19.94 -9.20 -6.28
N ASP A 314 20.49 -8.14 -5.72
CA ASP A 314 20.12 -7.65 -4.38
C ASP A 314 18.67 -7.14 -4.30
N ALA A 315 18.14 -6.57 -5.38
CA ALA A 315 16.74 -6.17 -5.49
C ALA A 315 15.81 -7.39 -5.63
N ILE A 316 16.19 -8.40 -6.43
CA ILE A 316 15.43 -9.66 -6.54
C ILE A 316 15.36 -10.35 -5.17
N GLU A 317 16.50 -10.54 -4.50
CA GLU A 317 16.54 -11.18 -3.19
C GLU A 317 15.74 -10.41 -2.11
N ALA A 318 15.64 -9.09 -2.24
CA ALA A 318 14.87 -8.26 -1.32
C ALA A 318 13.35 -8.50 -1.40
N LEU A 319 12.83 -9.05 -2.51
CA LEU A 319 11.42 -9.42 -2.65
C LEU A 319 11.02 -10.66 -1.83
N ARG A 320 11.98 -11.44 -1.32
CA ARG A 320 11.69 -12.70 -0.62
C ARG A 320 10.80 -12.51 0.61
N VAL A 321 11.12 -11.53 1.42
CA VAL A 321 10.37 -11.25 2.67
C VAL A 321 8.97 -10.70 2.37
N PRO A 322 8.79 -9.65 1.55
CA PRO A 322 7.45 -9.14 1.24
C PRO A 322 6.53 -10.16 0.57
N LEU A 323 7.08 -11.06 -0.26
CA LEU A 323 6.28 -12.12 -0.90
C LEU A 323 5.81 -13.22 0.08
N GLU A 324 6.48 -13.41 1.21
CA GLU A 324 6.08 -14.39 2.22
C GLU A 324 5.33 -13.77 3.38
N GLU A 325 5.85 -12.67 3.92
CA GLU A 325 5.35 -12.07 5.16
C GLU A 325 4.36 -10.92 4.92
N LYS A 326 4.16 -10.49 3.66
CA LYS A 326 3.29 -9.35 3.28
C LYS A 326 3.62 -8.06 4.02
N LYS A 327 4.86 -7.92 4.47
CA LYS A 327 5.39 -6.74 5.15
C LYS A 327 6.88 -6.57 4.90
N VAL A 328 7.37 -5.38 5.13
CA VAL A 328 8.79 -5.02 5.09
C VAL A 328 9.21 -4.45 6.43
N ASN A 329 10.27 -4.99 7.01
CA ASN A 329 10.86 -4.49 8.24
C ASN A 329 12.15 -3.73 7.90
N ILE A 330 12.20 -2.45 8.26
CA ILE A 330 13.39 -1.59 8.07
C ILE A 330 13.95 -1.25 9.44
N VAL A 331 15.17 -1.70 9.71
CA VAL A 331 15.88 -1.42 10.97
C VAL A 331 16.87 -0.29 10.72
N ARG A 332 16.75 0.83 11.45
CA ARG A 332 17.68 1.96 11.39
C ARG A 332 17.80 2.61 12.77
N ASN A 333 19.04 2.92 13.18
CA ASN A 333 19.34 3.60 14.46
C ASN A 333 18.62 2.96 15.67
N GLY A 334 18.53 1.63 15.72
CA GLY A 334 17.85 0.90 16.81
C GLY A 334 16.32 0.90 16.73
N VAL A 335 15.73 1.57 15.75
CA VAL A 335 14.27 1.58 15.55
C VAL A 335 13.91 0.65 14.39
N THR A 336 12.98 -0.25 14.65
CA THR A 336 12.36 -1.11 13.61
C THR A 336 11.05 -0.51 13.16
N VAL A 337 10.95 -0.21 11.87
CA VAL A 337 9.72 0.26 11.24
C VAL A 337 9.20 -0.81 10.30
N THR A 338 7.94 -1.19 10.47
CA THR A 338 7.25 -2.17 9.63
C THR A 338 6.29 -1.46 8.69
N PHE A 339 6.39 -1.75 7.39
CA PHE A 339 5.46 -1.29 6.37
C PHE A 339 4.71 -2.47 5.77
N PRO A 340 3.39 -2.38 5.55
CA PRO A 340 2.63 -3.42 4.86
C PRO A 340 3.06 -3.53 3.40
N ALA A 341 2.95 -4.74 2.85
CA ALA A 341 3.32 -5.07 1.48
C ALA A 341 2.49 -6.28 0.97
N ASP A 342 1.16 -6.21 1.15
CA ASP A 342 0.22 -7.22 0.69
C ASP A 342 -0.27 -6.87 -0.73
N PHE A 343 0.38 -7.42 -1.74
CA PHE A 343 0.14 -7.12 -3.15
C PHE A 343 0.06 -8.39 -3.98
N LEU A 344 -0.65 -8.34 -5.08
CA LEU A 344 -0.59 -9.36 -6.13
C LEU A 344 0.71 -9.18 -6.93
N PHE A 345 1.58 -10.18 -6.87
CA PHE A 345 2.86 -10.15 -7.58
C PHE A 345 2.73 -10.69 -8.99
N ILE A 346 3.08 -9.88 -9.98
CA ILE A 346 3.14 -10.27 -11.38
C ILE A 346 4.55 -9.97 -11.90
N ALA A 347 5.15 -10.92 -12.61
CA ALA A 347 6.44 -10.73 -13.22
C ALA A 347 6.43 -11.10 -14.70
N GLY A 348 7.13 -10.32 -15.51
CA GLY A 348 7.45 -10.62 -16.89
C GLY A 348 8.93 -10.95 -17.04
N SER A 349 9.29 -11.93 -17.84
CA SER A 349 10.68 -12.23 -18.19
C SER A 349 10.81 -12.75 -19.61
N ASN A 350 11.95 -12.51 -20.23
CA ASN A 350 12.37 -13.24 -21.40
C ASN A 350 13.02 -14.56 -20.98
N LEU A 351 13.25 -15.46 -21.93
CA LEU A 351 13.89 -16.76 -21.67
C LEU A 351 15.40 -16.74 -21.93
N CYS A 352 15.92 -15.70 -22.59
CA CYS A 352 17.34 -15.55 -22.90
C CYS A 352 17.69 -14.06 -23.11
N PRO A 353 18.97 -13.70 -23.18
CA PRO A 353 19.40 -12.31 -23.38
C PRO A 353 18.89 -11.68 -24.69
N CYS A 354 18.84 -12.41 -25.81
CA CYS A 354 18.28 -11.88 -27.06
C CYS A 354 16.75 -11.84 -27.07
N GLY A 355 16.09 -12.56 -26.14
CA GLY A 355 14.63 -12.61 -25.98
C GLY A 355 13.92 -13.68 -26.82
N TYR A 356 14.56 -14.27 -27.81
CA TYR A 356 13.90 -15.11 -28.83
C TYR A 356 14.07 -16.63 -28.63
N TYR A 357 14.49 -17.06 -27.45
CA TYR A 357 14.57 -18.49 -27.14
C TYR A 357 13.18 -19.13 -27.22
N SER A 358 13.05 -20.19 -28.07
CA SER A 358 11.77 -20.85 -28.41
C SER A 358 10.73 -19.95 -29.10
N ASP A 359 11.11 -18.85 -29.74
CA ASP A 359 10.24 -18.09 -30.63
C ASP A 359 10.12 -18.82 -31.98
N PRO A 360 8.89 -19.05 -32.49
CA PRO A 360 8.72 -19.80 -33.76
C PRO A 360 9.10 -19.02 -35.01
N TYR A 361 9.17 -17.67 -34.91
CA TYR A 361 9.37 -16.79 -36.07
C TYR A 361 10.76 -16.14 -36.10
N HIS A 362 11.42 -16.04 -34.95
CA HIS A 362 12.73 -15.39 -34.83
C HIS A 362 13.75 -16.36 -34.26
N PRO A 363 14.89 -16.64 -34.96
CA PRO A 363 15.91 -17.51 -34.43
C PRO A 363 16.63 -16.91 -33.24
N CYS A 364 16.82 -17.71 -32.21
CA CYS A 364 17.61 -17.32 -31.05
C CYS A 364 19.11 -17.34 -31.42
N THR A 365 19.83 -16.27 -31.08
CA THR A 365 21.27 -16.14 -31.31
C THR A 365 22.11 -16.51 -30.07
N CYS A 366 21.49 -16.86 -28.96
CA CYS A 366 22.18 -17.21 -27.73
C CYS A 366 22.67 -18.66 -27.72
N THR A 367 23.84 -18.86 -27.13
CA THR A 367 24.34 -20.20 -26.85
C THR A 367 23.53 -20.85 -25.71
N PRO A 368 23.47 -22.18 -25.58
CA PRO A 368 22.80 -22.87 -24.48
C PRO A 368 23.30 -22.39 -23.09
N ARG A 369 24.61 -22.10 -23.00
CA ARG A 369 25.21 -21.57 -21.74
C ARG A 369 24.68 -20.19 -21.38
N GLU A 370 24.52 -19.31 -22.36
CA GLU A 370 23.94 -17.97 -22.12
C GLU A 370 22.48 -18.06 -21.70
N VAL A 371 21.69 -18.93 -22.33
CA VAL A 371 20.28 -19.17 -21.92
C VAL A 371 20.22 -19.67 -20.46
N ALA A 372 21.02 -20.70 -20.14
CA ALA A 372 21.05 -21.24 -18.77
C ALA A 372 21.51 -20.20 -17.73
N ASN A 373 22.54 -19.40 -18.05
CA ASN A 373 23.01 -18.34 -17.16
C ASN A 373 21.98 -17.22 -16.99
N TYR A 374 21.22 -16.90 -18.04
CA TYR A 374 20.17 -15.90 -17.98
C TYR A 374 19.03 -16.34 -17.06
N MET A 375 18.56 -17.57 -17.22
CA MET A 375 17.51 -18.13 -16.37
C MET A 375 17.95 -18.26 -14.91
N LYS A 376 19.23 -18.54 -14.64
CA LYS A 376 19.79 -18.56 -13.28
C LYS A 376 19.84 -17.20 -12.60
N LYS A 377 19.69 -16.07 -13.31
CA LYS A 377 19.58 -14.74 -12.70
C LYS A 377 18.34 -14.64 -11.80
N ILE A 378 17.24 -15.28 -12.20
CA ILE A 378 16.06 -15.41 -11.34
C ILE A 378 16.37 -16.54 -10.37
N SER A 379 16.66 -16.21 -9.12
CA SER A 379 17.07 -17.20 -8.12
C SER A 379 15.98 -18.25 -7.88
N GLY A 380 16.40 -19.50 -7.66
CA GLY A 380 15.50 -20.59 -7.29
C GLY A 380 14.52 -20.22 -6.16
N PRO A 381 15.00 -19.60 -5.07
CA PRO A 381 14.14 -19.16 -3.98
C PRO A 381 13.01 -18.19 -4.37
N ILE A 382 13.22 -17.31 -5.36
CA ILE A 382 12.16 -16.42 -5.86
C ILE A 382 11.20 -17.20 -6.76
N MET A 383 11.72 -18.04 -7.68
CA MET A 383 10.90 -18.91 -8.53
C MET A 383 9.97 -19.80 -7.71
N GLU A 384 10.47 -20.30 -6.59
CA GLU A 384 9.66 -21.10 -5.67
C GLU A 384 8.56 -20.29 -4.97
N ARG A 385 8.66 -18.97 -4.86
CA ARG A 385 7.63 -18.10 -4.26
C ARG A 385 6.54 -17.70 -5.22
N ILE A 386 6.82 -17.69 -6.51
CA ILE A 386 5.82 -17.45 -7.54
C ILE A 386 5.00 -18.73 -7.76
N ASP A 387 3.68 -18.60 -7.74
CA ASP A 387 2.78 -19.77 -7.75
C ASP A 387 2.51 -20.30 -9.16
N LEU A 388 2.21 -19.41 -10.09
CA LEU A 388 1.83 -19.71 -11.45
C LEU A 388 2.93 -19.29 -12.41
N HIS A 389 3.31 -20.20 -13.31
CA HIS A 389 4.25 -19.92 -14.39
C HIS A 389 3.58 -20.20 -15.72
N ILE A 390 3.61 -19.24 -16.64
CA ILE A 390 3.01 -19.41 -17.96
C ILE A 390 3.95 -18.91 -19.05
N LYS A 391 4.02 -19.65 -20.14
CA LYS A 391 4.68 -19.25 -21.37
C LYS A 391 3.67 -18.57 -22.29
N LEU A 392 3.97 -17.36 -22.72
CA LEU A 392 3.22 -16.65 -23.74
C LEU A 392 3.74 -17.03 -25.11
N ASN A 393 2.84 -17.48 -25.96
CA ASN A 393 3.17 -17.78 -27.34
C ASN A 393 3.00 -16.54 -28.21
N THR A 394 3.78 -16.45 -29.27
CA THR A 394 3.57 -15.45 -30.32
C THR A 394 2.30 -15.81 -31.07
N LEU A 395 1.38 -14.86 -31.21
CA LEU A 395 0.10 -15.07 -31.88
C LEU A 395 0.31 -15.19 -33.39
N ASN A 396 -0.42 -16.12 -34.03
CA ASN A 396 -0.53 -16.14 -35.47
C ASN A 396 -1.58 -15.12 -35.96
N TYR A 397 -1.62 -14.85 -37.29
CA TYR A 397 -2.53 -13.86 -37.87
C TYR A 397 -4.01 -14.17 -37.63
N GLU A 398 -4.40 -15.45 -37.72
CA GLU A 398 -5.76 -15.91 -37.50
C GLU A 398 -6.21 -15.67 -36.05
N GLU A 399 -5.39 -16.05 -35.08
CA GLU A 399 -5.62 -15.82 -33.66
C GLU A 399 -5.73 -14.32 -33.36
N PHE A 400 -4.87 -13.50 -33.96
CA PHE A 400 -4.91 -12.05 -33.78
C PHE A 400 -6.17 -11.43 -34.36
N LYS A 401 -6.61 -11.86 -35.54
CA LYS A 401 -7.71 -11.24 -36.30
C LYS A 401 -9.08 -11.68 -35.79
N TYR A 402 -9.27 -12.96 -35.47
CA TYR A 402 -10.59 -13.55 -35.24
C TYR A 402 -10.89 -13.89 -33.78
N SER A 403 -9.93 -13.80 -32.85
CA SER A 403 -10.24 -14.06 -31.45
C SER A 403 -11.10 -12.96 -30.86
N LYS A 404 -12.21 -13.39 -30.19
CA LYS A 404 -13.02 -12.53 -29.33
C LYS A 404 -12.58 -12.77 -27.89
N GLY A 405 -11.94 -11.80 -27.28
CA GLY A 405 -11.54 -11.89 -25.87
C GLY A 405 -12.72 -11.62 -24.92
N LYS A 406 -12.71 -12.26 -23.75
CA LYS A 406 -13.60 -11.87 -22.64
C LYS A 406 -13.32 -10.43 -22.22
N SER A 407 -14.36 -9.69 -21.87
CA SER A 407 -14.24 -8.35 -21.30
C SER A 407 -13.72 -8.41 -19.85
N SER A 408 -13.15 -7.32 -19.40
CA SER A 408 -12.75 -7.19 -17.98
C SER A 408 -13.93 -7.39 -17.04
N ALA A 409 -15.12 -6.91 -17.39
CA ALA A 409 -16.32 -7.06 -16.59
C ALA A 409 -16.74 -8.55 -16.41
N GLU A 410 -16.66 -9.34 -17.50
CA GLU A 410 -16.95 -10.78 -17.44
C GLU A 410 -15.92 -11.52 -16.56
N MET A 411 -14.62 -11.25 -16.75
CA MET A 411 -13.56 -11.85 -15.93
C MET A 411 -13.71 -11.47 -14.46
N ARG A 412 -13.98 -10.19 -14.18
CA ARG A 412 -14.17 -9.66 -12.82
C ARG A 412 -15.32 -10.33 -12.11
N LYS A 413 -16.44 -10.56 -12.78
CA LYS A 413 -17.61 -11.25 -12.21
C LYS A 413 -17.25 -12.65 -11.73
N GLU A 414 -16.50 -13.43 -12.51
CA GLU A 414 -16.01 -14.75 -12.12
C GLU A 414 -15.07 -14.68 -10.89
N ILE A 415 -14.17 -13.70 -10.88
CA ILE A 415 -13.20 -13.50 -9.80
C ILE A 415 -13.88 -13.07 -8.51
N VAL A 416 -14.81 -12.10 -8.57
CA VAL A 416 -15.56 -11.63 -7.40
C VAL A 416 -16.34 -12.77 -6.77
N LYS A 417 -17.03 -13.60 -7.58
CA LYS A 417 -17.74 -14.78 -7.08
C LYS A 417 -16.82 -15.75 -6.34
N ALA A 418 -15.63 -16.03 -6.89
CA ALA A 418 -14.66 -16.90 -6.22
C ALA A 418 -14.14 -16.29 -4.91
N ARG A 419 -13.93 -14.97 -4.86
CA ARG A 419 -13.52 -14.23 -3.65
C ARG A 419 -14.62 -14.23 -2.58
N GLU A 420 -15.87 -14.12 -2.95
CA GLU A 420 -17.00 -14.23 -2.01
C GLU A 420 -17.06 -15.61 -1.35
N ILE A 421 -16.84 -16.68 -2.13
CA ILE A 421 -16.74 -18.04 -1.59
C ILE A 421 -15.59 -18.17 -0.60
N GLN A 422 -14.43 -17.59 -0.91
CA GLN A 422 -13.27 -17.58 -0.01
C GLN A 422 -13.57 -16.78 1.26
N LYS A 423 -14.13 -15.58 1.13
CA LYS A 423 -14.49 -14.70 2.25
C LYS A 423 -15.46 -15.40 3.22
N GLU A 424 -16.49 -16.07 2.72
CA GLU A 424 -17.44 -16.82 3.55
C GLU A 424 -16.77 -18.04 4.20
N ARG A 425 -15.91 -18.76 3.47
CA ARG A 425 -15.18 -19.93 3.99
C ARG A 425 -14.22 -19.55 5.11
N TYR A 426 -13.56 -18.39 5.02
CA TYR A 426 -12.51 -17.97 5.95
C TYR A 426 -12.95 -16.95 6.97
N ARG A 427 -14.24 -16.62 7.07
CA ARG A 427 -14.77 -15.54 7.93
C ARG A 427 -14.37 -15.62 9.41
N TYR A 428 -13.98 -16.79 9.89
CA TYR A 428 -13.55 -17.03 11.28
C TYR A 428 -12.04 -17.24 11.40
N TYR A 429 -11.28 -16.97 10.35
CA TYR A 429 -9.83 -17.16 10.28
C TYR A 429 -9.17 -15.86 9.81
N ASP A 430 -7.92 -15.69 10.23
CA ASP A 430 -7.10 -14.53 9.78
C ASP A 430 -6.49 -14.78 8.38
N VAL A 431 -7.36 -15.16 7.44
CA VAL A 431 -7.01 -15.45 6.04
C VAL A 431 -8.15 -14.97 5.15
N ASN A 432 -7.80 -14.32 4.03
CA ASN A 432 -8.80 -13.79 3.09
C ASN A 432 -8.80 -14.49 1.73
N VAL A 433 -7.70 -15.16 1.37
CA VAL A 433 -7.50 -15.73 0.02
C VAL A 433 -6.79 -17.07 0.08
N ASN A 434 -6.97 -17.88 -0.97
CA ASN A 434 -6.41 -19.23 -0.99
C ASN A 434 -4.88 -19.26 -0.98
N ALA A 435 -4.19 -18.25 -1.52
CA ALA A 435 -2.72 -18.19 -1.46
C ALA A 435 -2.18 -18.12 -0.02
N ASP A 436 -2.97 -17.62 0.93
CA ASP A 436 -2.56 -17.40 2.31
C ASP A 436 -2.79 -18.60 3.23
N LEU A 437 -3.40 -19.68 2.75
CA LEU A 437 -3.67 -20.86 3.56
C LEU A 437 -2.38 -21.43 4.16
N ASP A 438 -2.37 -21.64 5.47
CA ASP A 438 -1.36 -22.43 6.15
C ASP A 438 -1.65 -23.95 6.02
N GLU A 439 -0.80 -24.80 6.58
CA GLU A 439 -0.94 -26.26 6.49
C GLU A 439 -2.25 -26.75 7.13
N LYS A 440 -2.62 -26.22 8.29
CA LYS A 440 -3.83 -26.63 9.03
C LYS A 440 -5.10 -26.27 8.25
N LEU A 441 -5.11 -25.10 7.65
CA LEU A 441 -6.25 -24.63 6.85
C LEU A 441 -6.31 -25.36 5.50
N MET A 442 -5.15 -25.73 4.92
CA MET A 442 -5.11 -26.56 3.72
C MET A 442 -5.73 -27.96 3.96
N ASP A 443 -5.34 -28.64 5.04
CA ASP A 443 -5.90 -29.94 5.42
C ASP A 443 -7.42 -29.89 5.61
N LYS A 444 -7.91 -28.76 6.10
CA LYS A 444 -9.34 -28.56 6.32
C LYS A 444 -10.12 -28.25 5.05
N PHE A 445 -9.59 -27.38 4.18
CA PHE A 445 -10.34 -26.78 3.08
C PHE A 445 -9.90 -27.23 1.68
N CYS A 446 -8.74 -27.88 1.52
CA CYS A 446 -8.26 -28.39 0.24
C CYS A 446 -8.51 -29.90 0.09
N LYS A 447 -9.72 -30.35 0.37
CA LYS A 447 -10.11 -31.77 0.19
C LYS A 447 -10.13 -32.11 -1.30
N VAL A 448 -9.42 -33.18 -1.65
CA VAL A 448 -9.26 -33.66 -3.03
C VAL A 448 -10.05 -34.96 -3.22
N ASP A 449 -10.67 -35.14 -4.36
CA ASP A 449 -11.33 -36.39 -4.70
C ASP A 449 -10.30 -37.54 -4.94
N SER A 450 -10.76 -38.78 -4.92
CA SER A 450 -9.90 -39.96 -5.08
C SER A 450 -9.14 -40.04 -6.40
N ARG A 451 -9.63 -39.38 -7.45
CA ARG A 451 -8.98 -39.33 -8.77
C ARG A 451 -7.89 -38.25 -8.78
N GLY A 452 -8.15 -37.11 -8.18
CA GLY A 452 -7.17 -36.04 -8.01
C GLY A 452 -5.98 -36.48 -7.13
N GLU A 453 -6.26 -37.22 -6.03
CA GLU A 453 -5.20 -37.79 -5.19
C GLU A 453 -4.27 -38.74 -5.98
N ARG A 454 -4.81 -39.53 -6.89
CA ARG A 454 -3.97 -40.38 -7.75
C ARG A 454 -3.05 -39.58 -8.65
N ILE A 455 -3.53 -38.46 -9.23
CA ILE A 455 -2.71 -37.58 -10.08
C ILE A 455 -1.59 -36.93 -9.23
N LEU A 456 -1.92 -36.42 -8.05
CA LEU A 456 -0.94 -35.81 -7.15
C LEU A 456 0.15 -36.83 -6.75
N LYS A 457 -0.26 -38.07 -6.39
CA LYS A 457 0.66 -39.15 -6.05
C LYS A 457 1.60 -39.47 -7.22
N LEU A 458 1.07 -39.64 -8.45
CA LEU A 458 1.87 -39.89 -9.63
C LEU A 458 2.83 -38.74 -9.95
N ALA A 459 2.37 -37.48 -9.80
CA ALA A 459 3.22 -36.31 -10.02
C ALA A 459 4.37 -36.23 -9.00
N PHE A 460 4.11 -36.63 -7.75
CA PHE A 460 5.11 -36.68 -6.68
C PHE A 460 6.14 -37.81 -6.93
N GLU A 461 5.67 -39.02 -7.23
CA GLU A 461 6.52 -40.18 -7.50
C GLU A 461 7.42 -39.98 -8.75
N LYS A 462 6.94 -39.20 -9.74
CA LYS A 462 7.72 -38.84 -10.93
C LYS A 462 8.62 -37.63 -10.74
N ASN A 463 8.73 -37.10 -9.50
CA ASN A 463 9.46 -35.87 -9.18
C ASN A 463 9.04 -34.62 -10.00
N ILE A 464 7.81 -34.59 -10.53
CA ILE A 464 7.25 -33.41 -11.21
C ILE A 464 6.95 -32.31 -10.17
N ILE A 465 6.56 -32.71 -8.95
CA ILE A 465 6.31 -31.80 -7.84
C ILE A 465 7.14 -32.19 -6.61
N THR A 466 7.63 -31.17 -5.88
CA THR A 466 8.29 -31.29 -4.57
C THR A 466 7.25 -31.09 -3.45
N PRO A 467 7.55 -31.37 -2.19
CA PRO A 467 6.62 -31.07 -1.08
C PRO A 467 6.13 -29.61 -1.07
N ARG A 468 6.99 -28.67 -1.41
CA ARG A 468 6.64 -27.24 -1.48
C ARG A 468 5.72 -26.93 -2.65
N THR A 469 6.01 -27.48 -3.84
CA THR A 469 5.16 -27.29 -5.02
C THR A 469 3.85 -28.03 -4.91
N TYR A 470 3.79 -29.16 -4.20
CA TYR A 470 2.55 -29.87 -3.85
C TYR A 470 1.55 -28.95 -3.12
N ARG A 471 2.02 -28.26 -2.07
CA ARG A 471 1.17 -27.30 -1.33
C ARG A 471 0.63 -26.19 -2.23
N LYS A 472 1.47 -25.65 -3.10
CA LYS A 472 1.06 -24.61 -4.05
C LYS A 472 0.05 -25.11 -5.06
N THR A 473 0.27 -26.32 -5.60
CA THR A 473 -0.69 -26.98 -6.49
C THR A 473 -2.05 -27.13 -5.84
N LEU A 474 -2.12 -27.51 -4.56
CA LEU A 474 -3.38 -27.58 -3.82
C LEU A 474 -4.07 -26.23 -3.69
N LYS A 475 -3.35 -25.18 -3.32
CA LYS A 475 -3.89 -23.81 -3.22
C LYS A 475 -4.45 -23.29 -4.54
N ILE A 476 -3.71 -23.51 -5.64
CA ILE A 476 -4.14 -23.16 -6.99
C ILE A 476 -5.40 -23.96 -7.38
N SER A 477 -5.38 -25.29 -7.13
CA SER A 477 -6.52 -26.16 -7.42
C SER A 477 -7.76 -25.77 -6.64
N ARG A 478 -7.60 -25.31 -5.36
CA ARG A 478 -8.70 -24.77 -4.56
C ARG A 478 -9.27 -23.50 -5.21
N THR A 479 -8.41 -22.63 -5.72
CA THR A 479 -8.84 -21.42 -6.43
C THR A 479 -9.60 -21.74 -7.71
N ILE A 480 -9.10 -22.68 -8.51
CA ILE A 480 -9.78 -23.14 -9.73
C ILE A 480 -11.15 -23.74 -9.40
N ALA A 481 -11.23 -24.57 -8.34
CA ALA A 481 -12.49 -25.14 -7.88
C ALA A 481 -13.48 -24.07 -7.37
N ASP A 482 -13.01 -23.02 -6.69
CA ASP A 482 -13.84 -21.89 -6.27
C ASP A 482 -14.41 -21.10 -7.46
N MET A 483 -13.59 -20.87 -8.50
CA MET A 483 -14.04 -20.22 -9.73
C MET A 483 -15.11 -21.03 -10.46
N GLU A 484 -15.10 -22.36 -10.34
CA GLU A 484 -16.12 -23.24 -10.89
C GLU A 484 -17.30 -23.53 -9.91
N GLY A 485 -17.25 -23.00 -8.68
CA GLY A 485 -18.25 -23.23 -7.64
C GLY A 485 -18.26 -24.68 -7.11
N SER A 486 -17.13 -25.39 -7.21
CA SER A 486 -16.99 -26.78 -6.73
C SER A 486 -16.61 -26.80 -5.25
N ILE A 487 -17.33 -27.60 -4.44
CA ILE A 487 -17.03 -27.78 -3.02
C ILE A 487 -15.70 -28.52 -2.82
N GLU A 488 -15.48 -29.60 -3.57
CA GLU A 488 -14.26 -30.40 -3.52
C GLU A 488 -13.34 -30.10 -4.70
N ILE A 489 -12.06 -30.32 -4.50
CA ILE A 489 -11.04 -30.24 -5.56
C ILE A 489 -11.12 -31.53 -6.37
N LYS A 490 -11.49 -31.44 -7.65
CA LYS A 490 -11.63 -32.56 -8.57
C LYS A 490 -10.34 -32.77 -9.37
N GLU A 491 -10.23 -33.95 -9.99
CA GLU A 491 -9.13 -34.33 -10.90
C GLU A 491 -8.77 -33.23 -11.91
N LYS A 492 -9.75 -32.64 -12.58
CA LYS A 492 -9.52 -31.57 -13.58
C LYS A 492 -8.87 -30.32 -13.01
N HIS A 493 -9.16 -29.95 -11.75
CA HIS A 493 -8.58 -28.79 -11.07
C HIS A 493 -7.10 -29.02 -10.78
N ILE A 494 -6.74 -30.25 -10.39
CA ILE A 494 -5.34 -30.65 -10.16
C ILE A 494 -4.58 -30.67 -11.50
N ALA A 495 -5.17 -31.26 -12.55
CA ALA A 495 -4.56 -31.32 -13.86
C ALA A 495 -4.29 -29.93 -14.44
N GLU A 496 -5.24 -28.98 -14.31
CA GLU A 496 -5.04 -27.58 -14.72
C GLU A 496 -3.92 -26.92 -13.88
N ALA A 497 -3.94 -27.08 -12.55
CA ALA A 497 -2.96 -26.46 -11.65
C ALA A 497 -1.52 -26.94 -11.94
N LEU A 498 -1.33 -28.20 -12.29
CA LEU A 498 -0.03 -28.76 -12.65
C LEU A 498 0.55 -28.15 -13.92
N GLN A 499 -0.28 -27.76 -14.91
CA GLN A 499 0.18 -27.12 -16.13
C GLN A 499 0.91 -25.80 -15.88
N TYR A 500 0.53 -25.06 -14.84
CA TYR A 500 1.18 -23.81 -14.48
C TYR A 500 2.54 -24.00 -13.78
N ARG A 501 2.98 -25.23 -13.58
CA ARG A 501 4.25 -25.55 -12.90
C ARG A 501 5.24 -26.33 -13.77
N SER A 502 4.74 -27.16 -14.70
CA SER A 502 5.55 -28.04 -15.53
C SER A 502 6.31 -27.31 -16.64
N ASN A 503 5.84 -26.13 -17.06
CA ASN A 503 6.34 -25.44 -18.25
C ASN A 503 7.74 -24.82 -18.14
N LEU A 504 8.37 -24.81 -16.94
CA LEU A 504 9.74 -24.30 -16.74
C LEU A 504 10.75 -25.39 -16.37
N GLY A 505 10.30 -26.63 -16.11
CA GLY A 505 11.18 -27.76 -15.79
C GLY A 505 12.06 -28.25 -16.97
N GLU A 506 11.70 -27.88 -18.20
CA GLU A 506 12.46 -28.21 -19.40
C GLU A 506 13.71 -27.33 -19.63
N TYR A 507 13.92 -26.32 -18.75
CA TYR A 507 15.00 -25.34 -18.89
C TYR A 507 16.09 -25.46 -17.81
N ASN A 508 16.06 -26.54 -16.98
CA ASN A 508 17.10 -26.83 -15.96
C ASN A 508 18.11 -27.85 -16.48
#